data_c4fade3b414877f8fd9208cab3a84425
#
_entry.id   c4fade3b414877f8fd9208cab3a84425
#
_cell.length_a   1.000
_cell.length_b   1.000
_cell.length_c   1.000
_cell.angle_alpha   90.00
_cell.angle_beta   90.00
_cell.angle_gamma   90.00
#
_symmetry.space_group_name_H-M   'P 1'
#
loop_
_entity.id
_entity.type
_entity.pdbx_description
1 polymer ?
#
loop_
_entity_poly.entity_id
_entity_poly.type
_entity_poly.pdbx_seq_one_letter_code
_entity_poly.pdbx_strand_id
1 'polypeptide(L)'
;MIEYIRGELAALTPAQAVIEAAGVGYALGISLNTYTVLQGKREVKLYVHEAIVTGGRDDSYTLYGFATVQERALYRLLITVSGVGAN
;
A
#
# COMPACT_ATOMS: atom_id res chain seq x y z
N MET A 1 -5.39 11.82 -6.03
CA MET A 1 -5.42 10.48 -5.42
C MET A 1 -4.62 9.50 -6.26
N ILE A 2 -3.85 8.65 -5.60
CA ILE A 2 -3.03 7.65 -6.28
C ILE A 2 -3.85 6.38 -6.45
N GLU A 3 -4.05 5.95 -7.68
CA GLU A 3 -4.80 4.73 -7.96
C GLU A 3 -3.91 3.50 -7.89
N TYR A 4 -2.74 3.57 -8.51
CA TYR A 4 -1.77 2.48 -8.46
C TYR A 4 -0.38 3.04 -8.70
N ILE A 5 0.63 2.27 -8.34
CA ILE A 5 2.02 2.58 -8.65
C ILE A 5 2.62 1.38 -9.34
N ARG A 6 3.27 1.60 -10.48
CA ARG A 6 3.97 0.56 -11.21
C ARG A 6 5.43 0.97 -11.36
N GLY A 7 6.32 0.08 -11.01
CA GLY A 7 7.73 0.34 -11.14
C GLY A 7 8.57 -0.82 -10.68
N GLU A 8 9.84 -0.54 -10.41
CA GLU A 8 10.78 -1.55 -9.98
C GLU A 8 10.66 -1.78 -8.48
N LEU A 9 10.65 -3.06 -8.09
CA LEU A 9 10.61 -3.42 -6.69
C LEU A 9 12.01 -3.23 -6.11
N ALA A 10 12.22 -2.12 -5.42
CA ALA A 10 13.52 -1.75 -4.91
C ALA A 10 13.84 -2.41 -3.56
N ALA A 11 12.82 -2.65 -2.74
CA ALA A 11 13.00 -3.31 -1.45
C ALA A 11 11.71 -4.00 -1.06
N LEU A 12 11.82 -5.09 -0.31
CA LEU A 12 10.66 -5.88 0.10
C LEU A 12 10.90 -6.48 1.47
N THR A 13 9.96 -6.23 2.39
CA THR A 13 9.88 -6.92 3.68
C THR A 13 8.46 -7.45 3.83
N PRO A 14 8.20 -8.32 4.80
CA PRO A 14 6.82 -8.82 4.98
C PRO A 14 5.78 -7.74 5.24
N ALA A 15 6.20 -6.55 5.67
CA ALA A 15 5.27 -5.48 6.01
C ALA A 15 5.34 -4.29 5.06
N GLN A 16 6.35 -4.23 4.19
CA GLN A 16 6.55 -3.03 3.38
C GLN A 16 7.20 -3.37 2.05
N ALA A 17 6.77 -2.67 1.01
CA ALA A 17 7.42 -2.73 -0.29
C ALA A 17 7.83 -1.31 -0.69
N VAL A 18 8.99 -1.17 -1.32
CA VAL A 18 9.41 0.09 -1.91
C VAL A 18 9.43 -0.09 -3.41
N ILE A 19 8.66 0.74 -4.10
CA ILE A 19 8.60 0.72 -5.56
C ILE A 19 9.22 2.00 -6.09
N GLU A 20 10.17 1.86 -6.99
CA GLU A 20 10.77 3.01 -7.63
C GLU A 20 10.11 3.25 -8.97
N ALA A 21 9.53 4.42 -9.15
CA ALA A 21 8.89 4.83 -10.38
C ALA A 21 9.36 6.23 -10.73
N ALA A 22 9.88 6.40 -11.94
CA ALA A 22 10.35 7.69 -12.44
C ALA A 22 11.38 8.34 -11.49
N GLY A 23 12.24 7.55 -10.88
CA GLY A 23 13.27 8.04 -9.98
C GLY A 23 12.81 8.35 -8.57
N VAL A 24 11.56 8.05 -8.25
CA VAL A 24 10.99 8.27 -6.92
C VAL A 24 10.72 6.93 -6.26
N GLY A 25 11.16 6.78 -5.00
CA GLY A 25 10.88 5.58 -4.23
C GLY A 25 9.65 5.78 -3.37
N TYR A 26 8.65 4.92 -3.56
CA TYR A 26 7.42 4.95 -2.79
C TYR A 26 7.41 3.78 -1.82
N ALA A 27 7.27 4.07 -0.52
CA ALA A 27 7.18 3.04 0.50
C ALA A 27 5.71 2.76 0.78
N LEU A 28 5.31 1.49 0.60
CA LEU A 28 3.92 1.09 0.78
C LEU A 28 3.83 0.00 1.84
N GLY A 29 2.89 0.14 2.78
CA GLY A 29 2.56 -0.93 3.68
C GLY A 29 1.83 -2.02 2.92
N ILE A 30 2.14 -3.28 3.18
CA ILE A 30 1.53 -4.39 2.45
C ILE A 30 1.11 -5.50 3.41
N SER A 31 0.20 -6.35 2.95
CA SER A 31 -0.22 -7.54 3.65
C SER A 31 0.75 -8.68 3.37
N LEU A 32 0.68 -9.75 4.17
CA LEU A 32 1.45 -10.95 3.90
C LEU A 32 1.08 -11.58 2.57
N ASN A 33 -0.19 -11.48 2.19
CA ASN A 33 -0.62 -12.00 0.89
C ASN A 33 0.07 -11.25 -0.24
N THR A 34 0.11 -9.93 -0.18
CA THR A 34 0.81 -9.13 -1.19
C THR A 34 2.30 -9.41 -1.17
N TYR A 35 2.90 -9.53 0.02
CA TYR A 35 4.30 -9.88 0.14
C TYR A 35 4.61 -11.18 -0.61
N THR A 36 3.79 -12.21 -0.40
CA THR A 36 3.97 -13.50 -1.07
C THR A 36 3.91 -13.36 -2.59
N VAL A 37 2.96 -12.56 -3.07
CA VAL A 37 2.83 -12.32 -4.51
C VAL A 37 4.05 -11.62 -5.09
N LEU A 38 4.63 -10.69 -4.32
CA LEU A 38 5.75 -9.87 -4.82
C LEU A 38 7.09 -10.58 -4.79
N GLN A 39 7.23 -11.64 -4.02
CA GLN A 39 8.52 -12.32 -3.90
C GLN A 39 9.02 -12.80 -5.27
N GLY A 40 10.29 -12.49 -5.54
CA GLY A 40 10.93 -12.87 -6.78
C GLY A 40 10.62 -12.01 -7.99
N LYS A 41 9.81 -10.99 -7.83
CA LYS A 41 9.46 -10.10 -8.94
C LYS A 41 10.36 -8.89 -8.96
N ARG A 42 10.63 -8.38 -10.15
CA ARG A 42 11.46 -7.18 -10.33
C ARG A 42 10.61 -5.96 -10.64
N GLU A 43 9.63 -6.12 -11.51
CA GLU A 43 8.72 -5.03 -11.85
C GLU A 43 7.33 -5.41 -11.38
N VAL A 44 6.69 -4.49 -10.68
CA VAL A 44 5.42 -4.78 -10.02
C VAL A 44 4.47 -3.61 -10.17
N LYS A 45 3.20 -3.91 -9.98
CA LYS A 45 2.13 -2.92 -9.93
C LYS A 45 1.33 -3.18 -8.67
N LEU A 46 1.20 -2.17 -7.83
CA LEU A 46 0.38 -2.27 -6.62
C LEU A 46 -0.72 -1.23 -6.67
N TYR A 47 -1.92 -1.65 -6.31
CA TYR A 47 -3.06 -0.74 -6.18
C TYR A 47 -2.98 -0.07 -4.83
N VAL A 48 -3.23 1.23 -4.78
CA VAL A 48 -2.89 2.06 -3.64
C VAL A 48 -4.13 2.52 -2.88
N HIS A 49 -4.02 2.51 -1.57
CA HIS A 49 -4.94 3.19 -0.68
C HIS A 49 -4.15 4.21 0.13
N GLU A 50 -4.55 5.48 0.04
CA GLU A 50 -3.91 6.54 0.82
C GLU A 50 -4.66 6.71 2.12
N ALA A 51 -3.92 6.61 3.23
CA ALA A 51 -4.47 6.84 4.55
C ALA A 51 -3.90 8.15 5.09
N ILE A 52 -4.75 9.16 5.20
CA ILE A 52 -4.36 10.48 5.67
C ILE A 52 -5.08 10.72 6.98
N VAL A 53 -4.31 10.94 8.04
CA VAL A 53 -4.86 11.25 9.36
C VAL A 53 -4.43 12.66 9.72
N THR A 54 -5.41 13.54 9.93
CA THR A 54 -5.18 14.92 10.25
C THR A 54 -6.05 15.36 11.42
N GLY A 55 -5.73 16.52 11.99
CA GLY A 55 -6.53 17.11 13.06
C GLY A 55 -6.24 16.56 14.44
N GLY A 56 -5.29 15.64 14.55
CA GLY A 56 -4.87 15.10 15.82
C GLY A 56 -3.51 15.65 16.22
N ARG A 57 -2.89 14.98 17.17
CA ARG A 57 -1.56 15.35 17.63
C ARG A 57 -0.52 15.15 16.55
N ASP A 58 -0.64 14.02 15.88
CA ASP A 58 0.29 13.63 14.84
C ASP A 58 -0.46 13.41 13.56
N ASP A 59 -0.19 14.25 12.59
CA ASP A 59 -0.71 14.05 11.24
C ASP A 59 0.11 12.96 10.59
N SER A 60 -0.55 12.08 9.84
CA SER A 60 0.17 11.02 9.14
C SER A 60 -0.38 10.85 7.73
N TYR A 61 0.50 10.41 6.86
CA TYR A 61 0.16 10.08 5.48
C TYR A 61 0.87 8.78 5.14
N THR A 62 0.08 7.74 4.91
CA THR A 62 0.61 6.40 4.66
C THR A 62 0.03 5.86 3.39
N LEU A 63 0.86 5.23 2.59
CA LEU A 63 0.42 4.51 1.41
C LEU A 63 0.37 3.03 1.71
N TYR A 64 -0.74 2.39 1.35
CA TYR A 64 -0.87 0.94 1.42
C TYR A 64 -1.00 0.39 0.01
N GLY A 65 -0.34 -0.73 -0.25
CA GLY A 65 -0.32 -1.34 -1.57
C GLY A 65 -0.93 -2.74 -1.55
N PHE A 66 -1.68 -3.04 -2.60
CA PHE A 66 -2.39 -4.32 -2.73
C PHE A 66 -2.09 -4.92 -4.08
N ALA A 67 -1.89 -6.24 -4.12
CA ALA A 67 -1.60 -6.94 -5.35
C ALA A 67 -2.76 -6.91 -6.33
N THR A 68 -4.00 -6.85 -5.80
CA THR A 68 -5.20 -6.85 -6.64
C THR A 68 -6.17 -5.78 -6.19
N VAL A 69 -7.04 -5.38 -7.12
CA VAL A 69 -8.12 -4.44 -6.83
C VAL A 69 -9.09 -5.03 -5.81
N GLN A 70 -9.30 -6.35 -5.88
CA GLN A 70 -10.21 -7.04 -4.97
C GLN A 70 -9.70 -6.98 -3.53
N GLU A 71 -8.40 -7.15 -3.33
CA GLU A 71 -7.83 -7.06 -1.99
C GLU A 71 -7.98 -5.64 -1.43
N ARG A 72 -7.73 -4.63 -2.26
CA ARG A 72 -7.93 -3.24 -1.84
C ARG A 72 -9.38 -2.96 -1.49
N ALA A 73 -10.31 -3.48 -2.28
CA ALA A 73 -11.74 -3.29 -2.02
C ALA A 73 -12.15 -3.93 -0.70
N LEU A 74 -11.63 -5.12 -0.42
CA LEU A 74 -11.91 -5.79 0.85
C LEU A 74 -11.36 -4.99 2.03
N TYR A 75 -10.15 -4.48 1.92
CA TYR A 75 -9.55 -3.65 2.96
C TYR A 75 -10.42 -2.43 3.24
N ARG A 76 -10.86 -1.74 2.19
CA ARG A 76 -11.71 -0.55 2.35
C ARG A 76 -13.03 -0.87 3.00
N LEU A 77 -13.59 -2.02 2.67
CA LEU A 77 -14.83 -2.47 3.29
C LEU A 77 -14.63 -2.73 4.78
N LEU A 78 -13.54 -3.40 5.14
CA LEU A 78 -13.26 -3.73 6.53
C LEU A 78 -13.07 -2.50 7.40
N ILE A 79 -12.33 -1.50 6.93
CA ILE A 79 -12.12 -0.29 7.74
C ILE A 79 -13.40 0.54 7.83
N THR A 80 -14.27 0.45 6.83
CA THR A 80 -15.55 1.18 6.86
C THR A 80 -16.52 0.54 7.84
N VAL A 81 -16.63 -0.78 7.79
CA VAL A 81 -17.60 -1.51 8.61
C VAL A 81 -17.21 -1.52 10.08
N SER A 82 -15.94 -1.76 10.36
CA SER A 82 -15.48 -1.94 11.74
C SER A 82 -15.12 -0.63 12.42
N GLY A 83 -15.04 0.46 11.68
CA GLY A 83 -14.59 1.73 12.22
C GLY A 83 -13.12 1.72 12.62
N VAL A 84 -12.37 0.76 12.13
CA VAL A 84 -10.94 0.64 12.39
C VAL A 84 -10.17 1.28 11.24
N GLY A 85 -8.88 1.12 11.26
CA GLY A 85 -8.04 1.62 10.18
C GLY A 85 -7.63 3.04 10.42
N ALA A 86 -8.33 4.00 9.82
CA ALA A 86 -7.95 5.40 9.88
C ALA A 86 -8.10 6.04 11.27
N ASN A 87 -8.73 5.36 12.17
CA ASN A 87 -8.88 5.88 13.53
C ASN A 87 -7.65 5.66 14.37
#